data_2ebb206b5d72645dedbb41a563469621
#
_entry.id   2ebb206b5d72645dedbb41a563469621
#
_cell.length_a   1.000
_cell.length_b   1.000
_cell.length_c   1.000
_cell.angle_alpha   90.00
_cell.angle_beta   90.00
_cell.angle_gamma   90.00
#
_symmetry.space_group_name_H-M   'P 1'
#
loop_
_entity.id
_entity.type
_entity.pdbx_description
1 polymer ?
#
loop_
_entity_poly.entity_id
_entity_poly.type
_entity_poly.pdbx_seq_one_letter_code
_entity_poly.pdbx_strand_id
1 'polypeptide(L)'
;MVIVIGATGFIGMYTTEALIRSGKQVVATGRNEQLGAVLEKMGAEFIKLDVTHKEDFDKLPTEGVEGVILLAGLLPANTTADLENVENAADYFTVNVNGSINVLEYCRRNGIKKVIGNCSYADVSGAWGKGYAITEEEPRAFSFTGDHSVYVISRNACNDVMEYYNEQHHMQCAWFRFPPVYGVGPHGTIYVNGKPYKSGIATWIDNAAEGKDIEIWGNSEISRDIIYVKDVARAYCMALESDRTYGLYNMTSGVGLTLRRQAEVVIDVFGDGDYSHIKYCSDKPNHTPSFLYSMEKAKRDFGFVPQYTDYKYMMVDYKAELESGRWDILTESRRKV
;
A
#
# COMPACT_ATOMS: atom_id res chain seq x y z
N MET A 1 3.19 9.38 21.63
CA MET A 1 4.05 8.91 20.52
C MET A 1 3.31 7.88 19.68
N VAL A 2 3.74 7.66 18.42
CA VAL A 2 3.15 6.67 17.50
C VAL A 2 4.19 5.63 17.12
N ILE A 3 3.81 4.35 17.10
CA ILE A 3 4.69 3.29 16.62
C ILE A 3 4.28 2.91 15.19
N VAL A 4 5.24 2.87 14.26
CA VAL A 4 5.03 2.42 12.88
C VAL A 4 5.74 1.07 12.68
N ILE A 5 4.99 0.00 12.66
CA ILE A 5 5.48 -1.36 12.42
C ILE A 5 5.60 -1.59 10.91
N GLY A 6 6.83 -1.81 10.41
CA GLY A 6 7.12 -1.87 8.99
C GLY A 6 7.41 -0.49 8.35
N ALA A 7 7.94 0.43 9.14
CA ALA A 7 8.31 1.78 8.72
C ALA A 7 9.33 1.80 7.57
N THR A 8 10.17 0.78 7.44
CA THR A 8 11.16 0.64 6.35
C THR A 8 10.54 0.17 5.02
N GLY A 9 9.23 -0.02 4.96
CA GLY A 9 8.49 -0.31 3.73
C GLY A 9 8.13 0.95 2.93
N PHE A 10 7.62 0.77 1.70
CA PHE A 10 7.21 1.88 0.83
C PHE A 10 6.22 2.84 1.53
N ILE A 11 5.05 2.35 1.91
CA ILE A 11 4.04 3.17 2.61
C ILE A 11 4.56 3.63 3.97
N GLY A 12 5.36 2.78 4.65
CA GLY A 12 5.91 3.07 5.98
C GLY A 12 6.82 4.30 6.02
N MET A 13 7.69 4.45 5.03
CA MET A 13 8.60 5.60 4.93
C MET A 13 7.81 6.92 4.79
N TYR A 14 6.84 6.97 3.87
CA TYR A 14 5.99 8.16 3.68
C TYR A 14 5.09 8.44 4.88
N THR A 15 4.56 7.39 5.51
CA THR A 15 3.71 7.54 6.72
C THR A 15 4.53 8.06 7.91
N THR A 16 5.73 7.54 8.12
CA THR A 16 6.63 8.02 9.16
C THR A 16 7.00 9.50 8.95
N GLU A 17 7.34 9.89 7.72
CA GLU A 17 7.60 11.29 7.39
C GLU A 17 6.38 12.18 7.67
N ALA A 18 5.18 11.75 7.25
CA ALA A 18 3.95 12.52 7.47
C ALA A 18 3.64 12.71 8.95
N LEU A 19 3.81 11.68 9.77
CA LEU A 19 3.63 11.74 11.23
C LEU A 19 4.63 12.72 11.88
N ILE A 20 5.91 12.65 11.51
CA ILE A 20 6.93 13.59 12.03
C ILE A 20 6.58 15.03 11.64
N ARG A 21 6.18 15.27 10.38
CA ARG A 21 5.77 16.59 9.90
C ARG A 21 4.50 17.11 10.60
N SER A 22 3.63 16.23 11.08
CA SER A 22 2.48 16.62 11.92
C SER A 22 2.82 16.83 13.39
N GLY A 23 4.10 16.75 13.77
CA GLY A 23 4.57 16.99 15.13
C GLY A 23 4.50 15.77 16.06
N LYS A 24 4.24 14.57 15.53
CA LYS A 24 4.23 13.35 16.35
C LYS A 24 5.65 12.86 16.64
N GLN A 25 5.88 12.37 17.84
CA GLN A 25 7.03 11.52 18.13
C GLN A 25 6.77 10.15 17.55
N VAL A 26 7.71 9.62 16.76
CA VAL A 26 7.55 8.36 16.04
C VAL A 26 8.63 7.36 16.41
N VAL A 27 8.22 6.18 16.82
CA VAL A 27 9.06 4.98 16.87
C VAL A 27 8.84 4.19 15.59
N ALA A 28 9.84 4.17 14.74
CA ALA A 28 9.83 3.49 13.45
C ALA A 28 10.46 2.10 13.60
N THR A 29 9.81 1.07 13.07
CA THR A 29 10.38 -0.29 13.13
C THR A 29 10.49 -0.94 11.77
N GLY A 30 11.42 -1.90 11.66
CA GLY A 30 11.63 -2.67 10.45
C GLY A 30 12.88 -3.53 10.53
N ARG A 31 13.12 -4.34 9.50
CA ARG A 31 14.29 -5.24 9.45
C ARG A 31 15.50 -4.60 8.78
N ASN A 32 15.29 -3.58 7.94
CA ASN A 32 16.33 -2.94 7.16
C ASN A 32 16.94 -1.75 7.92
N GLU A 33 18.14 -1.94 8.49
CA GLU A 33 18.84 -0.95 9.28
C GLU A 33 19.32 0.26 8.43
N GLN A 34 19.60 0.07 7.13
CA GLN A 34 19.99 1.17 6.25
C GLN A 34 18.83 2.15 6.04
N LEU A 35 17.62 1.63 5.84
CA LEU A 35 16.41 2.44 5.78
C LEU A 35 16.04 3.00 7.18
N GLY A 36 16.34 2.25 8.24
CA GLY A 36 16.23 2.73 9.62
C GLY A 36 17.04 4.00 9.86
N ALA A 37 18.30 4.01 9.44
CA ALA A 37 19.16 5.20 9.55
C ALA A 37 18.64 6.42 8.74
N VAL A 38 17.89 6.20 7.67
CA VAL A 38 17.20 7.30 6.96
C VAL A 38 16.05 7.85 7.80
N LEU A 39 15.26 6.97 8.43
CA LEU A 39 14.16 7.37 9.31
C LEU A 39 14.66 8.14 10.56
N GLU A 40 15.81 7.74 11.12
CA GLU A 40 16.45 8.48 12.21
C GLU A 40 16.87 9.90 11.77
N LYS A 41 17.43 10.05 10.58
CA LYS A 41 17.75 11.38 10.02
C LYS A 41 16.51 12.24 9.78
N MET A 42 15.35 11.63 9.58
CA MET A 42 14.06 12.34 9.50
C MET A 42 13.52 12.74 10.87
N GLY A 43 14.04 12.19 11.97
CA GLY A 43 13.64 12.50 13.36
C GLY A 43 12.83 11.39 14.04
N ALA A 44 12.73 10.19 13.49
CA ALA A 44 12.17 9.04 14.18
C ALA A 44 13.22 8.38 15.09
N GLU A 45 12.75 7.70 16.13
CA GLU A 45 13.55 6.67 16.82
C GLU A 45 13.41 5.36 16.02
N PHE A 46 14.51 4.70 15.68
CA PHE A 46 14.45 3.43 14.94
C PHE A 46 14.76 2.24 15.85
N ILE A 47 13.88 1.24 15.81
CA ILE A 47 14.06 -0.03 16.52
C ILE A 47 13.99 -1.17 15.50
N LYS A 48 15.07 -1.96 15.40
CA LYS A 48 15.07 -3.17 14.56
C LYS A 48 14.09 -4.19 15.13
N LEU A 49 13.10 -4.58 14.32
CA LEU A 49 12.04 -5.49 14.73
C LEU A 49 11.62 -6.39 13.55
N ASP A 50 11.55 -7.69 13.79
CA ASP A 50 10.85 -8.66 12.96
C ASP A 50 9.53 -9.06 13.64
N VAL A 51 8.40 -8.85 12.97
CA VAL A 51 7.08 -9.14 13.55
C VAL A 51 6.86 -10.61 13.87
N THR A 52 7.69 -11.50 13.33
CA THR A 52 7.63 -12.95 13.59
C THR A 52 8.35 -13.35 14.88
N HIS A 53 9.18 -12.47 15.46
CA HIS A 53 9.95 -12.69 16.68
C HIS A 53 9.28 -11.95 17.86
N LYS A 54 8.70 -12.69 18.78
CA LYS A 54 7.98 -12.13 19.95
C LYS A 54 8.88 -11.31 20.85
N GLU A 55 10.11 -11.72 21.00
CA GLU A 55 11.14 -11.07 21.83
C GLU A 55 11.55 -9.69 21.31
N ASP A 56 11.34 -9.40 20.03
CA ASP A 56 11.63 -8.08 19.49
C ASP A 56 10.69 -7.00 20.05
N PHE A 57 9.48 -7.39 20.48
CA PHE A 57 8.51 -6.47 21.04
C PHE A 57 8.88 -5.97 22.45
N ASP A 58 9.77 -6.67 23.16
CA ASP A 58 10.28 -6.24 24.46
C ASP A 58 11.12 -4.96 24.37
N LYS A 59 11.57 -4.59 23.17
CA LYS A 59 12.32 -3.36 22.88
C LYS A 59 11.43 -2.13 22.71
N LEU A 60 10.14 -2.33 22.51
CA LEU A 60 9.19 -1.25 22.21
C LEU A 60 8.76 -0.51 23.49
N PRO A 61 8.46 0.81 23.40
CA PRO A 61 7.93 1.57 24.52
C PRO A 61 6.58 1.03 24.97
N THR A 62 6.37 0.94 26.28
CA THR A 62 5.14 0.43 26.90
C THR A 62 4.20 1.51 27.41
N GLU A 63 4.67 2.79 27.45
CA GLU A 63 3.93 3.93 27.95
C GLU A 63 3.91 5.09 26.95
N GLY A 64 2.90 5.92 27.00
CA GLY A 64 2.78 7.12 26.17
C GLY A 64 2.51 6.84 24.67
N VAL A 65 2.12 5.61 24.32
CA VAL A 65 1.80 5.22 22.94
C VAL A 65 0.35 5.55 22.63
N GLU A 66 0.12 6.47 21.69
CA GLU A 66 -1.21 6.90 21.23
C GLU A 66 -1.85 5.86 20.32
N GLY A 67 -1.04 5.14 19.55
CA GLY A 67 -1.50 4.10 18.64
C GLY A 67 -0.37 3.50 17.81
N VAL A 68 -0.71 2.42 17.12
CA VAL A 68 0.20 1.65 16.26
C VAL A 68 -0.30 1.63 14.83
N ILE A 69 0.57 1.93 13.88
CA ILE A 69 0.31 1.76 12.45
C ILE A 69 1.02 0.48 12.00
N LEU A 70 0.24 -0.53 11.56
CA LEU A 70 0.73 -1.85 11.19
C LEU A 70 0.83 -1.99 9.67
N LEU A 71 2.03 -1.79 9.13
CA LEU A 71 2.33 -1.87 7.70
C LEU A 71 3.24 -3.05 7.33
N ALA A 72 3.77 -3.75 8.33
CA ALA A 72 4.56 -4.95 8.08
C ALA A 72 3.70 -6.02 7.39
N GLY A 73 4.28 -6.66 6.39
CA GLY A 73 3.61 -7.75 5.70
C GLY A 73 4.35 -8.23 4.46
N LEU A 74 4.09 -9.47 4.12
CA LEU A 74 4.55 -10.10 2.89
C LEU A 74 3.50 -9.86 1.79
N LEU A 75 3.96 -9.42 0.61
CA LEU A 75 3.14 -9.20 -0.58
C LEU A 75 3.70 -10.02 -1.75
N PRO A 76 2.88 -10.40 -2.75
CA PRO A 76 3.36 -11.09 -3.94
C PRO A 76 4.50 -10.35 -4.65
N ALA A 77 4.39 -9.02 -4.73
CA ALA A 77 5.44 -8.18 -5.31
C ALA A 77 6.76 -8.13 -4.49
N ASN A 78 6.78 -8.67 -3.28
CA ASN A 78 7.95 -8.70 -2.39
C ASN A 78 8.56 -10.11 -2.26
N THR A 79 8.01 -11.09 -2.95
CA THR A 79 8.49 -12.48 -2.86
C THR A 79 9.10 -12.93 -4.17
N THR A 80 10.19 -13.66 -4.08
CA THR A 80 10.82 -14.35 -5.21
C THR A 80 10.30 -15.79 -5.35
N ALA A 81 9.30 -16.18 -4.56
CA ALA A 81 8.75 -17.53 -4.63
C ALA A 81 8.04 -17.78 -5.96
N ASP A 82 8.22 -18.98 -6.46
CA ASP A 82 7.61 -19.51 -7.67
C ASP A 82 6.55 -20.52 -7.22
N LEU A 83 5.28 -20.26 -7.51
CA LEU A 83 4.16 -21.11 -7.08
C LEU A 83 4.20 -22.53 -7.64
N GLU A 84 4.92 -22.75 -8.76
CA GLU A 84 5.06 -24.06 -9.36
C GLU A 84 6.13 -24.92 -8.68
N ASN A 85 7.18 -24.26 -8.16
CA ASN A 85 8.37 -24.96 -7.64
C ASN A 85 8.65 -24.71 -6.16
N VAL A 86 8.22 -23.55 -5.61
CA VAL A 86 8.49 -23.16 -4.22
C VAL A 86 7.21 -22.64 -3.59
N GLU A 87 6.57 -23.48 -2.78
CA GLU A 87 5.41 -23.07 -2.00
C GLU A 87 5.81 -22.11 -0.88
N ASN A 88 5.10 -20.99 -0.76
CA ASN A 88 5.32 -19.98 0.27
C ASN A 88 4.04 -19.59 1.05
N ALA A 89 3.01 -20.41 0.99
CA ALA A 89 1.75 -20.15 1.70
C ALA A 89 1.95 -19.95 3.19
N ALA A 90 2.80 -20.80 3.82
CA ALA A 90 3.13 -20.70 5.23
C ALA A 90 3.78 -19.36 5.60
N ASP A 91 4.63 -18.79 4.71
CA ASP A 91 5.30 -17.52 4.95
C ASP A 91 4.31 -16.36 5.03
N TYR A 92 3.27 -16.37 4.17
CA TYR A 92 2.19 -15.38 4.25
C TYR A 92 1.47 -15.45 5.60
N PHE A 93 1.18 -16.63 6.12
CA PHE A 93 0.54 -16.78 7.42
C PHE A 93 1.49 -16.40 8.55
N THR A 94 2.74 -16.82 8.49
CA THR A 94 3.75 -16.50 9.51
C THR A 94 3.94 -14.99 9.63
N VAL A 95 4.15 -14.30 8.52
CA VAL A 95 4.40 -12.84 8.54
C VAL A 95 3.12 -12.05 8.72
N ASN A 96 2.09 -12.30 7.89
CA ASN A 96 0.91 -11.47 7.89
C ASN A 96 0.00 -11.76 9.08
N VAL A 97 -0.29 -13.02 9.37
CA VAL A 97 -1.25 -13.38 10.43
C VAL A 97 -0.57 -13.44 11.80
N ASN A 98 0.43 -14.30 11.97
CA ASN A 98 1.10 -14.45 13.27
C ASN A 98 1.84 -13.17 13.68
N GLY A 99 2.49 -12.48 12.70
CA GLY A 99 3.10 -11.18 12.93
C GLY A 99 2.08 -10.13 13.41
N SER A 100 0.89 -10.06 12.79
CA SER A 100 -0.18 -9.17 13.24
C SER A 100 -0.69 -9.52 14.65
N ILE A 101 -0.83 -10.80 14.97
CA ILE A 101 -1.19 -11.26 16.33
C ILE A 101 -0.15 -10.79 17.34
N ASN A 102 1.14 -10.91 17.05
CA ASN A 102 2.19 -10.44 17.95
C ASN A 102 2.08 -8.94 18.22
N VAL A 103 1.78 -8.11 17.18
CA VAL A 103 1.52 -6.67 17.36
C VAL A 103 0.28 -6.43 18.22
N LEU A 104 -0.82 -7.11 17.95
CA LEU A 104 -2.07 -6.94 18.69
C LEU A 104 -1.92 -7.37 20.17
N GLU A 105 -1.20 -8.46 20.44
CA GLU A 105 -0.90 -8.88 21.81
C GLU A 105 0.01 -7.91 22.56
N TYR A 106 1.02 -7.34 21.87
CA TYR A 106 1.81 -6.27 22.45
C TYR A 106 0.92 -5.07 22.81
N CYS A 107 0.07 -4.62 21.89
CA CYS A 107 -0.84 -3.49 22.12
C CYS A 107 -1.81 -3.80 23.28
N ARG A 108 -2.45 -4.97 23.29
CA ARG A 108 -3.40 -5.36 24.32
C ARG A 108 -2.76 -5.38 25.71
N ARG A 109 -1.56 -5.96 25.85
CA ARG A 109 -0.84 -6.09 27.15
C ARG A 109 -0.41 -4.74 27.71
N ASN A 110 -0.16 -3.76 26.84
CA ASN A 110 0.27 -2.41 27.23
C ASN A 110 -0.85 -1.35 27.18
N GLY A 111 -2.11 -1.79 27.04
CA GLY A 111 -3.26 -0.88 27.06
C GLY A 111 -3.38 0.04 25.83
N ILE A 112 -2.63 -0.24 24.75
CA ILE A 112 -2.68 0.49 23.50
C ILE A 112 -3.90 0.01 22.72
N LYS A 113 -4.92 0.86 22.59
CA LYS A 113 -6.19 0.43 21.97
C LYS A 113 -6.19 0.61 20.45
N LYS A 114 -5.56 1.65 19.94
CA LYS A 114 -5.66 2.04 18.54
C LYS A 114 -4.59 1.34 17.69
N VAL A 115 -5.03 0.49 16.75
CA VAL A 115 -4.16 -0.19 15.78
C VAL A 115 -4.76 -0.01 14.39
N ILE A 116 -3.99 0.59 13.46
CA ILE A 116 -4.45 0.81 12.09
C ILE A 116 -3.56 0.02 11.13
N GLY A 117 -4.13 -1.01 10.52
CA GLY A 117 -3.44 -1.88 9.56
C GLY A 117 -3.91 -1.65 8.13
N ASN A 118 -3.65 -2.62 7.28
CA ASN A 118 -4.10 -2.63 5.89
C ASN A 118 -4.55 -4.03 5.44
N CYS A 119 -5.41 -4.07 4.42
CA CYS A 119 -5.87 -5.28 3.77
C CYS A 119 -5.62 -5.25 2.26
N SER A 120 -6.04 -6.31 1.58
CA SER A 120 -5.99 -6.37 0.13
C SER A 120 -7.25 -5.77 -0.48
N TYR A 121 -7.11 -4.98 -1.54
CA TYR A 121 -8.26 -4.50 -2.32
C TYR A 121 -8.87 -5.60 -3.21
N ALA A 122 -8.14 -6.67 -3.46
CA ALA A 122 -8.59 -7.78 -4.27
C ALA A 122 -9.55 -8.74 -3.54
N ASP A 123 -9.79 -8.56 -2.24
CA ASP A 123 -10.74 -9.34 -1.45
C ASP A 123 -12.19 -9.24 -1.96
N VAL A 124 -12.51 -8.17 -2.69
CA VAL A 124 -13.79 -7.92 -3.36
C VAL A 124 -13.68 -7.87 -4.89
N SER A 125 -12.66 -8.50 -5.46
CA SER A 125 -12.44 -8.48 -6.93
C SER A 125 -13.61 -9.08 -7.73
N GLY A 126 -14.46 -9.88 -7.13
CA GLY A 126 -15.71 -10.34 -7.74
C GLY A 126 -16.75 -9.24 -8.01
N ALA A 127 -16.55 -8.04 -7.45
CA ALA A 127 -17.37 -6.87 -7.74
C ALA A 127 -16.81 -6.00 -8.89
N TRP A 128 -15.57 -6.25 -9.34
CA TRP A 128 -14.98 -5.48 -10.43
C TRP A 128 -15.75 -5.68 -11.73
N GLY A 129 -15.86 -4.63 -12.51
CA GLY A 129 -16.63 -4.61 -13.77
C GLY A 129 -18.13 -4.41 -13.61
N LYS A 130 -18.66 -4.34 -12.38
CA LYS A 130 -20.12 -4.19 -12.16
C LYS A 130 -20.64 -2.74 -12.30
N GLY A 131 -19.75 -1.74 -12.43
CA GLY A 131 -20.12 -0.37 -12.79
C GLY A 131 -20.63 0.50 -11.64
N TYR A 132 -20.46 0.08 -10.37
CA TYR A 132 -20.75 0.89 -9.19
C TYR A 132 -19.50 1.09 -8.32
N ALA A 133 -19.54 2.09 -7.43
CA ALA A 133 -18.47 2.30 -6.45
C ALA A 133 -18.61 1.28 -5.31
N ILE A 134 -17.55 0.49 -5.10
CA ILE A 134 -17.51 -0.60 -4.11
C ILE A 134 -17.38 0.01 -2.71
N THR A 135 -18.31 -0.32 -1.83
CA THR A 135 -18.31 0.13 -0.44
C THR A 135 -17.60 -0.87 0.48
N GLU A 136 -17.47 -0.52 1.76
CA GLU A 136 -16.89 -1.40 2.77
C GLU A 136 -17.79 -2.61 3.09
N GLU A 137 -19.09 -2.53 2.80
CA GLU A 137 -20.07 -3.60 3.00
C GLU A 137 -20.10 -4.64 1.87
N GLU A 138 -19.34 -4.40 0.78
CA GLU A 138 -19.27 -5.39 -0.32
C GLU A 138 -18.77 -6.74 0.19
N PRO A 139 -19.49 -7.83 -0.07
CA PRO A 139 -19.09 -9.16 0.35
C PRO A 139 -17.77 -9.59 -0.27
N ARG A 140 -16.91 -10.23 0.52
CA ARG A 140 -15.66 -10.81 0.03
C ARG A 140 -15.94 -11.82 -1.09
N ALA A 141 -15.36 -11.58 -2.25
CA ALA A 141 -15.44 -12.45 -3.41
C ALA A 141 -14.17 -12.26 -4.24
N PHE A 142 -13.32 -13.29 -4.29
CA PHE A 142 -12.02 -13.25 -4.96
C PHE A 142 -11.64 -14.63 -5.52
N SER A 143 -10.64 -14.68 -6.41
CA SER A 143 -10.12 -15.94 -6.95
C SER A 143 -9.33 -16.73 -5.89
N PHE A 144 -9.48 -18.04 -5.88
CA PHE A 144 -8.65 -18.97 -5.09
C PHE A 144 -7.46 -19.54 -5.89
N THR A 145 -7.16 -18.98 -7.06
CA THR A 145 -6.05 -19.38 -7.93
C THR A 145 -5.16 -18.19 -8.27
N GLY A 146 -3.89 -18.44 -8.53
CA GLY A 146 -2.88 -17.42 -8.84
C GLY A 146 -2.07 -16.99 -7.61
N ASP A 147 -1.02 -16.23 -7.85
CA ASP A 147 -0.02 -15.81 -6.87
C ASP A 147 -0.57 -14.84 -5.80
N HIS A 148 -1.69 -14.18 -6.07
CA HIS A 148 -2.34 -13.27 -5.13
C HIS A 148 -3.30 -13.96 -4.17
N SER A 149 -3.72 -15.19 -4.43
CA SER A 149 -4.80 -15.84 -3.65
C SER A 149 -4.45 -16.04 -2.19
N VAL A 150 -3.30 -16.67 -1.90
CA VAL A 150 -2.87 -16.91 -0.51
C VAL A 150 -2.58 -15.60 0.22
N TYR A 151 -2.10 -14.58 -0.48
CA TYR A 151 -1.94 -13.23 0.07
C TYR A 151 -3.29 -12.66 0.52
N VAL A 152 -4.32 -12.69 -0.36
CA VAL A 152 -5.67 -12.20 -0.02
C VAL A 152 -6.25 -12.98 1.16
N ILE A 153 -6.10 -14.32 1.17
CA ILE A 153 -6.55 -15.16 2.29
C ILE A 153 -5.88 -14.73 3.59
N SER A 154 -4.55 -14.56 3.59
CA SER A 154 -3.81 -14.16 4.79
C SER A 154 -4.21 -12.76 5.29
N ARG A 155 -4.46 -11.81 4.39
CA ARG A 155 -4.94 -10.47 4.76
C ARG A 155 -6.37 -10.49 5.29
N ASN A 156 -7.25 -11.31 4.73
CA ASN A 156 -8.59 -11.51 5.28
C ASN A 156 -8.52 -12.10 6.70
N ALA A 157 -7.66 -13.08 6.93
CA ALA A 157 -7.45 -13.64 8.27
C ALA A 157 -6.93 -12.57 9.27
N CYS A 158 -6.03 -11.66 8.83
CA CYS A 158 -5.61 -10.52 9.66
C CYS A 158 -6.78 -9.63 10.05
N ASN A 159 -7.66 -9.30 9.09
CA ASN A 159 -8.83 -8.45 9.34
C ASN A 159 -9.78 -9.11 10.35
N ASP A 160 -10.04 -10.41 10.19
CA ASP A 160 -10.90 -11.17 11.10
C ASP A 160 -10.29 -11.24 12.52
N VAL A 161 -8.97 -11.39 12.63
CA VAL A 161 -8.26 -11.30 13.91
C VAL A 161 -8.37 -9.90 14.51
N MET A 162 -8.19 -8.84 13.74
CA MET A 162 -8.35 -7.47 14.25
C MET A 162 -9.77 -7.21 14.74
N GLU A 163 -10.77 -7.73 14.04
CA GLU A 163 -12.17 -7.65 14.48
C GLU A 163 -12.39 -8.42 15.79
N TYR A 164 -11.80 -9.62 15.92
CA TYR A 164 -11.82 -10.36 17.20
C TYR A 164 -11.24 -9.53 18.35
N TYR A 165 -10.12 -8.80 18.13
CA TYR A 165 -9.55 -7.94 19.18
C TYR A 165 -10.43 -6.73 19.48
N ASN A 166 -11.16 -6.19 18.51
CA ASN A 166 -12.15 -5.15 18.73
C ASN A 166 -13.27 -5.63 19.66
N GLU A 167 -13.90 -6.74 19.31
CA GLU A 167 -15.06 -7.27 20.05
C GLU A 167 -14.66 -7.86 21.42
N GLN A 168 -13.63 -8.72 21.45
CA GLN A 168 -13.26 -9.44 22.66
C GLN A 168 -12.44 -8.60 23.64
N HIS A 169 -11.59 -7.70 23.16
CA HIS A 169 -10.64 -6.96 23.98
C HIS A 169 -10.91 -5.44 23.99
N HIS A 170 -12.00 -4.99 23.37
CA HIS A 170 -12.40 -3.58 23.32
C HIS A 170 -11.29 -2.67 22.79
N MET A 171 -10.56 -3.17 21.77
CA MET A 171 -9.59 -2.39 21.04
C MET A 171 -10.28 -1.50 19.99
N GLN A 172 -9.51 -0.64 19.37
CA GLN A 172 -9.95 0.28 18.30
C GLN A 172 -9.13 -0.02 17.04
N CYS A 173 -9.23 -1.25 16.54
CA CYS A 173 -8.55 -1.65 15.33
C CYS A 173 -9.31 -1.16 14.09
N ALA A 174 -8.57 -0.65 13.11
CA ALA A 174 -9.07 -0.33 11.79
C ALA A 174 -8.11 -0.86 10.72
N TRP A 175 -8.61 -1.09 9.52
CA TRP A 175 -7.79 -1.53 8.40
C TRP A 175 -8.20 -0.86 7.11
N PHE A 176 -7.20 -0.51 6.31
CA PHE A 176 -7.36 0.24 5.08
C PHE A 176 -7.26 -0.68 3.86
N ARG A 177 -8.26 -0.62 3.00
CA ARG A 177 -8.27 -1.24 1.69
C ARG A 177 -7.83 -0.20 0.67
N PHE A 178 -6.66 -0.41 0.03
CA PHE A 178 -6.17 0.48 -1.01
C PHE A 178 -6.32 -0.13 -2.39
N PRO A 179 -6.75 0.63 -3.42
CA PRO A 179 -6.43 0.32 -4.80
C PRO A 179 -4.91 0.42 -5.01
N PRO A 180 -4.39 0.21 -6.23
CA PRO A 180 -2.97 0.39 -6.50
C PRO A 180 -2.44 1.73 -5.99
N VAL A 181 -1.41 1.67 -5.13
CA VAL A 181 -0.79 2.86 -4.54
C VAL A 181 0.37 3.31 -5.43
N TYR A 182 0.28 4.53 -5.95
CA TYR A 182 1.32 5.16 -6.75
C TYR A 182 2.25 6.01 -5.89
N GLY A 183 3.53 6.05 -6.24
CA GLY A 183 4.55 6.84 -5.55
C GLY A 183 5.95 6.31 -5.86
N VAL A 184 6.97 7.12 -5.63
CA VAL A 184 8.36 6.72 -5.83
C VAL A 184 8.77 5.71 -4.76
N GLY A 185 9.15 4.50 -5.19
CA GLY A 185 9.48 3.42 -4.29
C GLY A 185 9.80 2.12 -5.04
N PRO A 186 9.78 0.99 -4.34
CA PRO A 186 10.29 -0.28 -4.89
C PRO A 186 9.39 -0.92 -5.96
N HIS A 187 8.18 -0.38 -6.22
CA HIS A 187 7.20 -0.98 -7.14
C HIS A 187 7.51 -0.75 -8.63
N GLY A 188 8.62 -0.12 -8.99
CA GLY A 188 9.14 -0.13 -10.36
C GLY A 188 9.50 -1.53 -10.85
N THR A 189 9.85 -2.45 -9.92
CA THR A 189 10.05 -3.88 -10.19
C THR A 189 9.00 -4.69 -9.44
N ILE A 190 8.32 -5.59 -10.13
CA ILE A 190 7.38 -6.58 -9.59
C ILE A 190 7.91 -7.97 -9.85
N TYR A 191 7.51 -8.93 -9.02
CA TYR A 191 7.85 -10.34 -9.24
C TYR A 191 6.62 -11.11 -9.70
N VAL A 192 6.79 -11.91 -10.74
CA VAL A 192 5.77 -12.83 -11.26
C VAL A 192 6.43 -14.20 -11.39
N ASN A 193 5.91 -15.19 -10.68
CA ASN A 193 6.51 -16.54 -10.59
C ASN A 193 8.02 -16.48 -10.30
N GLY A 194 8.41 -15.72 -9.27
CA GLY A 194 9.81 -15.57 -8.84
C GLY A 194 10.72 -14.76 -9.78
N LYS A 195 10.24 -14.30 -10.93
CA LYS A 195 11.04 -13.53 -11.89
C LYS A 195 10.73 -12.04 -11.81
N PRO A 196 11.78 -11.17 -11.82
CA PRO A 196 11.56 -9.72 -11.79
C PRO A 196 11.11 -9.20 -13.16
N TYR A 197 10.09 -8.36 -13.13
CA TYR A 197 9.59 -7.61 -14.28
C TYR A 197 9.47 -6.13 -13.93
N LYS A 198 9.72 -5.27 -14.93
CA LYS A 198 9.42 -3.85 -14.78
C LYS A 198 7.90 -3.65 -14.74
N SER A 199 7.42 -2.86 -13.80
CA SER A 199 5.98 -2.57 -13.73
C SER A 199 5.50 -1.78 -14.95
N GLY A 200 4.22 -1.92 -15.31
CA GLY A 200 3.67 -1.25 -16.48
C GLY A 200 3.86 0.27 -16.44
N ILE A 201 3.57 0.90 -15.29
CA ILE A 201 3.75 2.35 -15.15
C ILE A 201 5.22 2.78 -15.26
N ALA A 202 6.16 2.02 -14.68
CA ALA A 202 7.57 2.33 -14.79
C ALA A 202 8.08 2.17 -16.22
N THR A 203 7.55 1.17 -16.96
CA THR A 203 7.84 0.99 -18.38
C THR A 203 7.33 2.18 -19.21
N TRP A 204 6.11 2.64 -18.94
CA TRP A 204 5.53 3.79 -19.64
C TRP A 204 6.29 5.09 -19.37
N ILE A 205 6.72 5.31 -18.14
CA ILE A 205 7.53 6.49 -17.75
C ILE A 205 8.85 6.50 -18.52
N ASP A 206 9.58 5.38 -18.55
CA ASP A 206 10.85 5.29 -19.26
C ASP A 206 10.66 5.48 -20.78
N ASN A 207 9.64 4.81 -21.34
CA ASN A 207 9.37 4.92 -22.76
C ASN A 207 9.02 6.37 -23.16
N ALA A 208 8.19 7.05 -22.36
CA ALA A 208 7.88 8.46 -22.60
C ALA A 208 9.14 9.35 -22.53
N ALA A 209 9.98 9.15 -21.49
CA ALA A 209 11.22 9.92 -21.33
C ALA A 209 12.23 9.68 -22.47
N GLU A 210 12.19 8.52 -23.13
CA GLU A 210 13.05 8.16 -24.25
C GLU A 210 12.43 8.41 -25.63
N GLY A 211 11.20 8.99 -25.69
CA GLY A 211 10.46 9.18 -26.96
C GLY A 211 10.05 7.87 -27.65
N LYS A 212 9.85 6.81 -26.88
CA LYS A 212 9.43 5.49 -27.34
C LYS A 212 7.94 5.27 -27.22
N ASP A 213 7.43 4.30 -27.96
CA ASP A 213 6.02 3.95 -27.95
C ASP A 213 5.57 3.39 -26.59
N ILE A 214 4.38 3.84 -26.16
CA ILE A 214 3.64 3.29 -25.02
C ILE A 214 2.54 2.36 -25.53
N GLU A 215 2.63 1.08 -25.19
CA GLU A 215 1.60 0.12 -25.54
C GLU A 215 0.48 0.06 -24.51
N ILE A 216 -0.76 0.23 -24.94
CA ILE A 216 -1.97 -0.03 -24.15
C ILE A 216 -2.55 -1.38 -24.61
N TRP A 217 -2.54 -2.36 -23.71
CA TRP A 217 -3.03 -3.71 -24.01
C TRP A 217 -4.52 -3.81 -23.72
N GLY A 218 -5.25 -4.42 -24.67
CA GLY A 218 -6.69 -4.63 -24.59
C GLY A 218 -7.51 -3.35 -24.73
N ASN A 219 -8.56 -3.20 -23.94
CA ASN A 219 -9.44 -2.04 -23.99
C ASN A 219 -8.84 -0.86 -23.25
N SER A 220 -8.55 0.23 -23.96
CA SER A 220 -7.97 1.47 -23.41
C SER A 220 -8.90 2.23 -22.47
N GLU A 221 -10.21 1.96 -22.53
CA GLU A 221 -11.24 2.60 -21.70
C GLU A 221 -11.47 1.87 -20.35
N ILE A 222 -10.74 0.78 -20.10
CA ILE A 222 -10.73 0.18 -18.76
C ILE A 222 -10.28 1.25 -17.76
N SER A 223 -11.13 1.50 -16.76
CA SER A 223 -10.96 2.53 -15.75
C SER A 223 -10.61 1.89 -14.41
N ARG A 224 -9.53 2.35 -13.80
CA ARG A 224 -9.07 1.84 -12.50
C ARG A 224 -8.96 2.97 -11.49
N ASP A 225 -9.34 2.65 -10.27
CA ASP A 225 -9.04 3.50 -9.14
C ASP A 225 -7.58 3.33 -8.73
N ILE A 226 -6.96 4.42 -8.35
CA ILE A 226 -5.60 4.47 -7.82
C ILE A 226 -5.55 5.47 -6.67
N ILE A 227 -4.54 5.37 -5.81
CA ILE A 227 -4.30 6.38 -4.77
C ILE A 227 -2.82 6.74 -4.71
N TYR A 228 -2.52 7.99 -4.38
CA TYR A 228 -1.14 8.43 -4.20
C TYR A 228 -0.65 8.14 -2.79
N VAL A 229 0.61 7.72 -2.66
CA VAL A 229 1.20 7.34 -1.37
C VAL A 229 1.18 8.46 -0.32
N LYS A 230 1.27 9.72 -0.75
CA LYS A 230 1.16 10.87 0.16
C LYS A 230 -0.25 11.02 0.74
N ASP A 231 -1.29 10.71 -0.03
CA ASP A 231 -2.67 10.65 0.47
C ASP A 231 -2.87 9.47 1.42
N VAL A 232 -2.26 8.31 1.14
CA VAL A 232 -2.27 7.16 2.06
C VAL A 232 -1.62 7.52 3.39
N ALA A 233 -0.44 8.14 3.36
CA ALA A 233 0.27 8.57 4.57
C ALA A 233 -0.56 9.57 5.39
N ARG A 234 -1.19 10.54 4.72
CA ARG A 234 -2.09 11.50 5.35
C ARG A 234 -3.33 10.84 5.95
N ALA A 235 -3.90 9.84 5.28
CA ALA A 235 -5.04 9.08 5.79
C ALA A 235 -4.71 8.38 7.12
N TYR A 236 -3.51 7.80 7.25
CA TYR A 236 -3.07 7.21 8.53
C TYR A 236 -2.99 8.25 9.64
N CYS A 237 -2.44 9.45 9.37
CA CYS A 237 -2.39 10.52 10.37
C CYS A 237 -3.81 10.93 10.82
N MET A 238 -4.72 11.16 9.88
CA MET A 238 -6.09 11.58 10.19
C MET A 238 -6.88 10.51 10.94
N ALA A 239 -6.75 9.25 10.53
CA ALA A 239 -7.42 8.14 11.19
C ALA A 239 -6.89 7.89 12.62
N LEU A 240 -5.59 8.12 12.84
CA LEU A 240 -4.99 8.01 14.16
C LEU A 240 -5.58 9.02 15.14
N GLU A 241 -5.88 10.24 14.68
CA GLU A 241 -6.41 11.33 15.48
C GLU A 241 -7.92 11.22 15.76
N SER A 242 -8.65 10.51 14.94
CA SER A 242 -10.10 10.39 15.08
C SER A 242 -10.52 9.28 16.06
N ASP A 243 -11.39 9.59 17.00
CA ASP A 243 -11.99 8.60 17.91
C ASP A 243 -13.04 7.72 17.24
N ARG A 244 -13.47 8.07 16.01
CA ARG A 244 -14.47 7.30 15.24
C ARG A 244 -13.85 6.26 14.32
N THR A 245 -12.52 6.20 14.23
CA THR A 245 -11.81 5.24 13.39
C THR A 245 -12.02 3.83 13.90
N TYR A 246 -12.72 2.97 13.11
CA TYR A 246 -13.06 1.61 13.50
C TYR A 246 -13.40 0.73 12.29
N GLY A 247 -12.84 -0.49 12.23
CA GLY A 247 -13.14 -1.46 11.19
C GLY A 247 -12.55 -1.11 9.82
N LEU A 248 -13.17 -1.61 8.76
CA LEU A 248 -12.68 -1.46 7.38
C LEU A 248 -12.97 -0.08 6.81
N TYR A 249 -12.00 0.47 6.07
CA TYR A 249 -12.13 1.69 5.26
C TYR A 249 -11.53 1.51 3.87
N ASN A 250 -12.22 1.96 2.85
CA ASN A 250 -11.63 2.15 1.53
C ASN A 250 -10.85 3.46 1.50
N MET A 251 -9.56 3.39 1.18
CA MET A 251 -8.69 4.55 0.97
C MET A 251 -8.39 4.68 -0.52
N THR A 252 -9.02 5.61 -1.18
CA THR A 252 -9.05 5.73 -2.63
C THR A 252 -8.97 7.18 -3.07
N SER A 253 -8.63 7.43 -4.35
CA SER A 253 -8.80 8.76 -4.96
C SER A 253 -10.27 9.08 -5.24
N GLY A 254 -11.13 8.07 -5.34
CA GLY A 254 -12.53 8.22 -5.74
C GLY A 254 -12.69 8.57 -7.23
N VAL A 255 -11.62 8.47 -8.02
CA VAL A 255 -11.62 8.81 -9.45
C VAL A 255 -11.24 7.59 -10.28
N GLY A 256 -12.15 7.20 -11.18
CA GLY A 256 -11.85 6.19 -12.17
C GLY A 256 -10.96 6.75 -13.29
N LEU A 257 -9.78 6.14 -13.49
CA LEU A 257 -8.79 6.60 -14.44
C LEU A 257 -8.60 5.57 -15.56
N THR A 258 -8.90 5.96 -16.80
CA THR A 258 -8.73 5.06 -17.96
C THR A 258 -7.26 4.85 -18.31
N LEU A 259 -6.93 3.70 -18.89
CA LEU A 259 -5.57 3.42 -19.36
C LEU A 259 -5.10 4.44 -20.39
N ARG A 260 -6.01 4.87 -21.30
CA ARG A 260 -5.73 5.93 -22.27
C ARG A 260 -5.32 7.23 -21.55
N ARG A 261 -6.11 7.67 -20.57
CA ARG A 261 -5.80 8.91 -19.84
C ARG A 261 -4.49 8.80 -19.05
N GLN A 262 -4.18 7.63 -18.50
CA GLN A 262 -2.89 7.39 -17.85
C GLN A 262 -1.73 7.55 -18.83
N ALA A 263 -1.81 6.95 -20.02
CA ALA A 263 -0.77 7.06 -21.04
C ALA A 263 -0.57 8.49 -21.54
N GLU A 264 -1.68 9.20 -21.83
CA GLU A 264 -1.63 10.63 -22.24
C GLU A 264 -0.90 11.48 -21.20
N VAL A 265 -1.24 11.35 -19.91
CA VAL A 265 -0.60 12.13 -18.84
C VAL A 265 0.86 11.73 -18.64
N VAL A 266 1.22 10.46 -18.79
CA VAL A 266 2.62 10.04 -18.72
C VAL A 266 3.43 10.71 -19.84
N ILE A 267 2.92 10.78 -21.07
CA ILE A 267 3.56 11.48 -22.17
C ILE A 267 3.65 12.99 -21.90
N ASP A 268 2.58 13.60 -21.38
CA ASP A 268 2.58 15.04 -21.03
C ASP A 268 3.65 15.38 -19.99
N VAL A 269 3.87 14.51 -19.00
CA VAL A 269 4.72 14.83 -17.86
C VAL A 269 6.15 14.36 -18.06
N PHE A 270 6.37 13.20 -18.68
CA PHE A 270 7.70 12.58 -18.81
C PHE A 270 8.25 12.62 -20.23
N GLY A 271 7.41 12.81 -21.24
CA GLY A 271 7.75 12.85 -22.66
C GLY A 271 7.67 14.25 -23.25
N ASP A 272 7.42 14.29 -24.55
CA ASP A 272 7.36 15.50 -25.40
C ASP A 272 5.94 16.00 -25.71
N GLY A 273 4.91 15.30 -25.21
CA GLY A 273 3.50 15.61 -25.46
C GLY A 273 2.97 15.03 -26.79
N ASP A 274 3.75 14.25 -27.53
CA ASP A 274 3.29 13.64 -28.78
C ASP A 274 2.56 12.32 -28.53
N TYR A 275 1.23 12.37 -28.57
CA TYR A 275 0.37 11.21 -28.38
C TYR A 275 0.42 10.17 -29.52
N SER A 276 1.13 10.44 -30.62
CA SER A 276 1.35 9.45 -31.68
C SER A 276 2.16 8.23 -31.20
N HIS A 277 2.87 8.40 -30.07
CA HIS A 277 3.55 7.31 -29.38
C HIS A 277 2.61 6.34 -28.66
N ILE A 278 1.32 6.61 -28.52
CA ILE A 278 0.37 5.65 -27.94
C ILE A 278 0.00 4.59 -28.97
N LYS A 279 0.34 3.33 -28.68
CA LYS A 279 -0.02 2.16 -29.52
C LYS A 279 -1.11 1.35 -28.84
N TYR A 280 -2.24 1.24 -29.50
CA TYR A 280 -3.38 0.44 -29.02
C TYR A 280 -3.24 -1.01 -29.49
N CYS A 281 -2.95 -1.91 -28.56
CA CYS A 281 -2.74 -3.34 -28.80
C CYS A 281 -3.97 -4.14 -28.32
N SER A 282 -5.09 -4.06 -29.04
CA SER A 282 -6.36 -4.67 -28.64
C SER A 282 -6.33 -6.21 -28.66
N ASP A 283 -5.38 -6.80 -29.38
CA ASP A 283 -5.10 -8.24 -29.45
C ASP A 283 -4.33 -8.79 -28.24
N LYS A 284 -3.67 -7.92 -27.49
CA LYS A 284 -2.95 -8.31 -26.26
C LYS A 284 -3.92 -8.34 -25.07
N PRO A 285 -3.86 -9.37 -24.22
CA PRO A 285 -4.80 -9.52 -23.12
C PRO A 285 -4.58 -8.49 -22.01
N ASN A 286 -5.68 -7.92 -21.52
CA ASN A 286 -5.73 -7.17 -20.26
C ASN A 286 -6.95 -7.66 -19.48
N HIS A 287 -6.70 -8.48 -18.47
CA HIS A 287 -7.76 -9.22 -17.77
C HIS A 287 -8.33 -8.49 -16.55
N THR A 288 -7.78 -7.33 -16.17
CA THR A 288 -8.27 -6.61 -15.00
C THR A 288 -9.45 -5.71 -15.38
N PRO A 289 -10.67 -5.97 -14.91
CA PRO A 289 -11.84 -5.12 -15.17
C PRO A 289 -11.70 -3.73 -14.58
N SER A 290 -12.63 -2.83 -14.93
CA SER A 290 -12.77 -1.53 -14.29
C SER A 290 -13.23 -1.70 -12.84
N PHE A 291 -12.75 -0.84 -11.95
CA PHE A 291 -13.22 -0.77 -10.57
C PHE A 291 -13.06 0.64 -9.99
N LEU A 292 -13.94 0.96 -9.07
CA LEU A 292 -13.93 2.20 -8.29
C LEU A 292 -14.36 1.87 -6.87
N TYR A 293 -13.71 2.47 -5.88
CA TYR A 293 -14.08 2.32 -4.47
C TYR A 293 -14.75 3.59 -3.95
N SER A 294 -15.67 3.42 -3.00
CA SER A 294 -16.27 4.53 -2.26
C SER A 294 -15.43 4.84 -1.01
N MET A 295 -15.17 6.12 -0.75
CA MET A 295 -14.46 6.59 0.46
C MET A 295 -15.40 7.33 1.43
N GLU A 296 -16.72 7.22 1.27
CA GLU A 296 -17.67 7.99 2.05
C GLU A 296 -17.58 7.70 3.55
N LYS A 297 -17.23 6.46 3.93
CA LYS A 297 -17.01 6.10 5.33
C LYS A 297 -15.80 6.84 5.92
N ALA A 298 -14.67 6.87 5.22
CA ALA A 298 -13.48 7.58 5.66
C ALA A 298 -13.70 9.09 5.77
N LYS A 299 -14.41 9.66 4.80
CA LYS A 299 -14.79 11.08 4.80
C LYS A 299 -15.68 11.42 5.99
N ARG A 300 -16.69 10.58 6.31
CA ARG A 300 -17.60 10.77 7.43
C ARG A 300 -16.90 10.63 8.79
N ASP A 301 -16.02 9.64 8.95
CA ASP A 301 -15.50 9.25 10.26
C ASP A 301 -14.24 10.03 10.66
N PHE A 302 -13.39 10.41 9.72
CA PHE A 302 -12.18 11.20 10.00
C PHE A 302 -11.86 12.28 8.95
N GLY A 303 -12.85 12.68 8.14
CA GLY A 303 -12.73 13.82 7.25
C GLY A 303 -11.76 13.61 6.07
N PHE A 304 -11.44 12.36 5.72
CA PHE A 304 -10.49 12.09 4.64
C PHE A 304 -11.05 12.55 3.29
N VAL A 305 -10.29 13.42 2.63
CA VAL A 305 -10.48 13.83 1.24
C VAL A 305 -9.12 13.78 0.56
N PRO A 306 -8.94 12.99 -0.51
CA PRO A 306 -7.66 12.90 -1.19
C PRO A 306 -7.27 14.23 -1.83
N GLN A 307 -5.99 14.56 -1.83
CA GLN A 307 -5.44 15.78 -2.42
C GLN A 307 -4.98 15.57 -3.87
N TYR A 308 -4.66 14.33 -4.22
CA TYR A 308 -4.12 13.97 -5.53
C TYR A 308 -5.18 13.26 -6.39
N THR A 309 -6.34 13.90 -6.57
CA THR A 309 -7.44 13.39 -7.44
C THR A 309 -7.20 13.71 -8.92
N ASP A 310 -6.47 14.79 -9.23
CA ASP A 310 -6.00 15.07 -10.59
C ASP A 310 -4.74 14.24 -10.88
N TYR A 311 -4.84 13.33 -11.85
CA TYR A 311 -3.75 12.43 -12.18
C TYR A 311 -2.53 13.15 -12.75
N LYS A 312 -2.71 14.24 -13.51
CA LYS A 312 -1.59 15.04 -14.02
C LYS A 312 -0.85 15.73 -12.88
N TYR A 313 -1.58 16.32 -11.95
CA TYR A 313 -0.99 16.93 -10.75
C TYR A 313 -0.21 15.89 -9.93
N MET A 314 -0.78 14.69 -9.74
CA MET A 314 -0.10 13.58 -9.06
C MET A 314 1.20 13.18 -9.78
N MET A 315 1.18 13.04 -11.11
CA MET A 315 2.35 12.62 -11.88
C MET A 315 3.44 13.69 -11.95
N VAL A 316 3.08 14.97 -11.89
CA VAL A 316 4.06 16.08 -11.76
C VAL A 316 4.77 15.98 -10.41
N ASP A 317 4.05 15.77 -9.33
CA ASP A 317 4.66 15.55 -8.01
C ASP A 317 5.49 14.26 -7.96
N TYR A 318 5.01 13.18 -8.60
CA TYR A 318 5.77 11.92 -8.74
C TYR A 318 7.11 12.16 -9.45
N LYS A 319 7.11 12.93 -10.57
CA LYS A 319 8.33 13.29 -11.30
C LYS A 319 9.31 14.06 -10.42
N ALA A 320 8.82 15.08 -9.70
CA ALA A 320 9.64 15.85 -8.79
C ALA A 320 10.27 14.98 -7.66
N GLU A 321 9.49 14.04 -7.10
CA GLU A 321 10.00 13.07 -6.11
C GLU A 321 11.06 12.16 -6.73
N LEU A 322 10.85 11.69 -7.96
CA LEU A 322 11.81 10.84 -8.68
C LEU A 322 13.12 11.58 -8.97
N GLU A 323 13.04 12.81 -9.49
CA GLU A 323 14.21 13.65 -9.80
C GLU A 323 14.97 14.10 -8.56
N SER A 324 14.33 14.18 -7.40
CA SER A 324 15.00 14.52 -6.14
C SER A 324 15.98 13.46 -5.65
N GLY A 325 15.85 12.21 -6.11
CA GLY A 325 16.65 11.06 -5.67
C GLY A 325 16.48 10.67 -4.21
N ARG A 326 15.62 11.35 -3.44
CA ARG A 326 15.50 11.12 -1.98
C ARG A 326 15.02 9.73 -1.61
N TRP A 327 14.33 9.06 -2.55
CA TRP A 327 13.79 7.72 -2.36
C TRP A 327 14.56 6.63 -3.11
N ASP A 328 15.72 6.94 -3.70
CA ASP A 328 16.54 5.97 -4.45
C ASP A 328 16.90 4.76 -3.60
N ILE A 329 17.17 4.98 -2.31
CA ILE A 329 17.47 3.92 -1.36
C ILE A 329 16.33 2.89 -1.22
N LEU A 330 15.05 3.31 -1.37
CA LEU A 330 13.90 2.40 -1.39
C LEU A 330 13.90 1.51 -2.64
N THR A 331 14.30 2.09 -3.76
CA THR A 331 14.35 1.40 -5.06
C THR A 331 15.52 0.42 -5.11
N GLU A 332 16.69 0.84 -4.58
CA GLU A 332 17.90 0.02 -4.53
C GLU A 332 17.84 -1.11 -3.51
N SER A 333 17.14 -0.92 -2.40
CA SER A 333 17.05 -1.91 -1.32
C SER A 333 16.44 -3.24 -1.78
N ARG A 334 15.63 -3.25 -2.84
CA ARG A 334 15.07 -4.46 -3.47
C ARG A 334 16.00 -5.13 -4.47
N ARG A 335 16.97 -4.42 -5.02
CA ARG A 335 17.93 -5.02 -5.98
C ARG A 335 18.95 -5.92 -5.31
N LYS A 336 19.04 -5.89 -3.98
CA LYS A 336 20.04 -6.60 -3.16
C LYS A 336 19.49 -7.78 -2.34
N VAL A 337 18.21 -8.14 -2.51
CA VAL A 337 17.59 -9.28 -1.81
C VAL A 337 17.44 -10.47 -2.77
#